data_fb3c5e634b7a6b43c26dad512db360e2
#
_entry.id   fb3c5e634b7a6b43c26dad512db360e2
#
_cell.length_a   1.000
_cell.length_b   1.000
_cell.length_c   1.000
_cell.angle_alpha   90.00
_cell.angle_beta   90.00
_cell.angle_gamma   90.00
#
_symmetry.space_group_name_H-M   'P 1'
#
loop_
_entity.id
_entity.type
_entity.pdbx_description
1 polymer ?
#
loop_
_entity_poly.entity_id
_entity_poly.type
_entity_poly.pdbx_seq_one_letter_code
_entity_poly.pdbx_strand_id
1 'polypeptide(L)'
;MVETKDVGTERERGLLVVLEGLPGSGKTSVARLMISYGWKFYPEVATTLAEKGMPVGDAGTTETDLQIFKEEIRRLREVRSDLAKGIDVLLDGYFPTDLSFAYARSQQGKSSCYIDLLEKYLQATRKGLLLKPDLYIYLDINADVSVSRQQERHAPHLKTIDRKTLGDVERHMRFMHEIFENDVPLVTVDGTRSSGEVFQDVAQQVKKLARRSPG
;
A
#
# COMPACT_ATOMS: atom_id res chain seq x y z
N MET A 1 25.29 40.30 -2.86
CA MET A 1 24.86 38.88 -2.80
C MET A 1 23.35 38.87 -2.88
N VAL A 2 22.80 38.52 -4.04
CA VAL A 2 21.36 38.39 -4.23
C VAL A 2 21.03 36.92 -3.89
N GLU A 3 20.35 36.67 -2.78
CA GLU A 3 19.74 35.37 -2.49
C GLU A 3 18.68 35.12 -3.55
N THR A 4 18.96 34.25 -4.50
CA THR A 4 17.95 33.65 -5.35
C THR A 4 17.09 32.75 -4.48
N LYS A 5 15.92 33.26 -4.04
CA LYS A 5 14.83 32.41 -3.56
C LYS A 5 14.51 31.42 -4.67
N ASP A 6 14.76 30.15 -4.40
CA ASP A 6 14.27 29.05 -5.20
C ASP A 6 12.72 29.13 -5.17
N VAL A 7 12.14 29.65 -6.25
CA VAL A 7 10.69 29.70 -6.43
C VAL A 7 10.28 28.29 -6.79
N GLY A 8 10.16 27.44 -5.77
CA GLY A 8 9.52 26.15 -5.90
C GLY A 8 8.11 26.38 -6.43
N THR A 9 7.83 25.90 -7.62
CA THR A 9 6.48 25.89 -8.18
C THR A 9 5.55 25.21 -7.17
N GLU A 10 4.61 25.98 -6.59
CA GLU A 10 3.60 25.46 -5.68
C GLU A 10 2.75 24.43 -6.45
N ARG A 11 2.80 23.17 -6.01
CA ARG A 11 1.95 22.13 -6.54
C ARG A 11 0.49 22.39 -6.13
N GLU A 12 -0.44 22.18 -7.05
CA GLU A 12 -1.88 22.34 -6.76
C GLU A 12 -2.39 21.38 -5.66
N ARG A 13 -1.71 20.24 -5.45
CA ARG A 13 -2.02 19.27 -4.39
C ARG A 13 -0.78 18.54 -3.89
N GLY A 14 -0.89 17.89 -2.75
CA GLY A 14 0.12 16.94 -2.26
C GLY A 14 0.27 15.73 -3.16
N LEU A 15 1.40 15.02 -3.03
CA LEU A 15 1.67 13.75 -3.70
C LEU A 15 1.03 12.59 -2.96
N LEU A 16 0.52 11.62 -3.71
CA LEU A 16 0.04 10.34 -3.19
C LEU A 16 0.98 9.22 -3.62
N VAL A 17 1.71 8.66 -2.67
CA VAL A 17 2.57 7.49 -2.88
C VAL A 17 1.99 6.30 -2.12
N VAL A 18 1.95 5.15 -2.77
CA VAL A 18 1.48 3.89 -2.18
C VAL A 18 2.64 2.93 -2.04
N LEU A 19 2.83 2.38 -0.85
CA LEU A 19 3.74 1.27 -0.59
C LEU A 19 2.98 -0.04 -0.70
N GLU A 20 3.41 -0.91 -1.58
CA GLU A 20 2.89 -2.25 -1.79
C GLU A 20 3.95 -3.31 -1.46
N GLY A 21 3.53 -4.53 -1.26
CA GLY A 21 4.41 -5.67 -0.99
C GLY A 21 3.89 -6.56 0.13
N LEU A 22 4.41 -7.76 0.21
CA LEU A 22 4.01 -8.76 1.20
C LEU A 22 4.20 -8.25 2.64
N PRO A 23 3.47 -8.81 3.62
CA PRO A 23 3.75 -8.60 5.03
C PRO A 23 5.23 -8.89 5.33
N GLY A 24 5.90 -8.03 6.08
CA GLY A 24 7.33 -8.19 6.34
C GLY A 24 8.27 -7.60 5.27
N SER A 25 7.76 -7.02 4.18
CA SER A 25 8.60 -6.40 3.15
C SER A 25 9.33 -5.12 3.59
N GLY A 26 8.93 -4.52 4.72
CA GLY A 26 9.58 -3.31 5.25
C GLY A 26 8.77 -2.02 5.09
N LYS A 27 7.53 -2.08 4.58
CA LYS A 27 6.67 -0.90 4.36
C LYS A 27 6.60 0.02 5.59
N THR A 28 6.32 -0.53 6.75
CA THR A 28 6.21 0.25 8.01
C THR A 28 7.55 0.89 8.41
N SER A 29 8.69 0.24 8.12
CA SER A 29 10.01 0.81 8.40
C SER A 29 10.29 2.01 7.50
N VAL A 30 9.99 1.89 6.22
CA VAL A 30 10.06 3.00 5.24
C VAL A 30 9.13 4.14 5.67
N ALA A 31 7.89 3.82 6.03
CA ALA A 31 6.90 4.81 6.44
C ALA A 31 7.37 5.65 7.65
N ARG A 32 7.96 5.02 8.66
CA ARG A 32 8.51 5.74 9.83
C ARG A 32 9.57 6.77 9.43
N LEU A 33 10.42 6.42 8.47
CA LEU A 33 11.44 7.34 7.98
C LEU A 33 10.79 8.46 7.14
N MET A 34 9.83 8.16 6.28
CA MET A 34 9.12 9.17 5.48
C MET A 34 8.36 10.18 6.34
N ILE A 35 7.77 9.75 7.47
CA ILE A 35 7.13 10.65 8.45
C ILE A 35 8.13 11.70 8.95
N SER A 36 9.39 11.34 9.20
CA SER A 36 10.42 12.31 9.65
C SER A 36 10.77 13.35 8.59
N TYR A 37 10.38 13.12 7.33
CA TYR A 37 10.50 14.08 6.21
C TYR A 37 9.20 14.83 5.92
N GLY A 38 8.22 14.79 6.84
CA GLY A 38 6.99 15.58 6.74
C GLY A 38 5.84 14.89 5.99
N TRP A 39 5.98 13.63 5.59
CA TRP A 39 4.92 12.85 4.95
C TRP A 39 3.85 12.45 5.96
N LYS A 40 2.58 12.56 5.58
CA LYS A 40 1.47 12.00 6.35
C LYS A 40 1.29 10.53 5.97
N PHE A 41 1.32 9.68 6.97
CA PHE A 41 1.20 8.23 6.79
C PHE A 41 -0.19 7.74 7.15
N TYR A 42 -0.73 6.89 6.31
CA TYR A 42 -1.96 6.14 6.56
C TYR A 42 -1.65 4.64 6.58
N PRO A 43 -1.85 3.96 7.72
CA PRO A 43 -1.56 2.53 7.86
C PRO A 43 -2.50 1.68 7.01
N GLU A 44 -2.08 0.45 6.75
CA GLU A 44 -2.90 -0.58 6.10
C GLU A 44 -4.22 -0.77 6.86
N VAL A 45 -5.33 -0.81 6.13
CA VAL A 45 -6.68 -0.96 6.71
C VAL A 45 -6.78 -2.24 7.52
N ALA A 46 -6.22 -3.35 7.03
CA ALA A 46 -6.22 -4.63 7.74
C ALA A 46 -5.56 -4.52 9.13
N THR A 47 -4.45 -3.77 9.25
CA THR A 47 -3.80 -3.50 10.54
C THR A 47 -4.73 -2.76 11.50
N THR A 48 -5.39 -1.71 11.03
CA THR A 48 -6.33 -0.92 11.84
C THR A 48 -7.54 -1.76 12.30
N LEU A 49 -8.03 -2.66 11.45
CA LEU A 49 -9.12 -3.58 11.80
C LEU A 49 -8.68 -4.65 12.81
N ALA A 50 -7.46 -5.17 12.68
CA ALA A 50 -6.89 -6.12 13.63
C ALA A 50 -6.76 -5.51 15.05
N GLU A 51 -6.35 -4.26 15.15
CA GLU A 51 -6.30 -3.52 16.43
C GLU A 51 -7.68 -3.38 17.09
N LYS A 52 -8.75 -3.44 16.29
CA LYS A 52 -10.15 -3.45 16.77
C LYS A 52 -10.68 -4.85 17.02
N GLY A 53 -9.84 -5.87 16.92
CA GLY A 53 -10.19 -7.27 17.20
C GLY A 53 -10.78 -8.04 16.01
N MET A 54 -10.77 -7.48 14.80
CA MET A 54 -11.24 -8.21 13.61
C MET A 54 -10.19 -9.23 13.18
N PRO A 55 -10.59 -10.47 12.83
CA PRO A 55 -9.66 -11.45 12.28
C PRO A 55 -9.15 -11.00 10.91
N VAL A 56 -7.83 -10.97 10.73
CA VAL A 56 -7.17 -10.61 9.47
C VAL A 56 -6.09 -11.64 9.13
N GLY A 57 -5.32 -11.43 8.07
CA GLY A 57 -4.28 -12.35 7.63
C GLY A 57 -4.85 -13.74 7.35
N ASP A 58 -4.24 -14.79 7.90
CA ASP A 58 -4.68 -16.19 7.73
C ASP A 58 -6.05 -16.48 8.35
N ALA A 59 -6.49 -15.68 9.33
CA ALA A 59 -7.78 -15.80 10.00
C ALA A 59 -8.90 -15.00 9.32
N GLY A 60 -8.58 -14.23 8.27
CA GLY A 60 -9.56 -13.40 7.56
C GLY A 60 -10.64 -14.23 6.84
N THR A 61 -11.82 -13.63 6.70
CA THR A 61 -13.02 -14.23 6.10
C THR A 61 -13.63 -13.29 5.07
N THR A 62 -14.74 -13.71 4.46
CA THR A 62 -15.57 -12.85 3.60
C THR A 62 -15.96 -11.54 4.28
N GLU A 63 -16.32 -11.58 5.56
CA GLU A 63 -16.68 -10.39 6.32
C GLU A 63 -15.48 -9.42 6.45
N THR A 64 -14.29 -9.99 6.70
CA THR A 64 -13.03 -9.22 6.73
C THR A 64 -12.82 -8.46 5.43
N ASP A 65 -12.94 -9.13 4.29
CA ASP A 65 -12.73 -8.53 2.96
C ASP A 65 -13.71 -7.39 2.68
N LEU A 66 -14.98 -7.60 3.01
CA LEU A 66 -16.02 -6.58 2.84
C LEU A 66 -15.81 -5.38 3.78
N GLN A 67 -15.33 -5.62 4.98
CA GLN A 67 -15.06 -4.53 5.93
C GLN A 67 -13.81 -3.75 5.54
N ILE A 68 -12.76 -4.41 5.03
CA ILE A 68 -11.58 -3.74 4.47
C ILE A 68 -12.02 -2.78 3.36
N PHE A 69 -12.83 -3.22 2.41
CA PHE A 69 -13.33 -2.35 1.33
C PHE A 69 -14.04 -1.10 1.87
N LYS A 70 -14.93 -1.25 2.87
CA LYS A 70 -15.66 -0.11 3.46
C LYS A 70 -14.72 0.88 4.13
N GLU A 71 -13.77 0.39 4.91
CA GLU A 71 -12.80 1.22 5.62
C GLU A 71 -11.80 1.87 4.64
N GLU A 72 -11.44 1.17 3.53
CA GLU A 72 -10.63 1.75 2.46
C GLU A 72 -11.29 3.00 1.86
N ILE A 73 -12.56 2.90 1.47
CA ILE A 73 -13.30 4.05 0.95
C ILE A 73 -13.41 5.18 1.99
N ARG A 74 -13.51 4.85 3.28
CA ARG A 74 -13.51 5.84 4.36
C ARG A 74 -12.15 6.53 4.50
N ARG A 75 -11.06 5.75 4.54
CA ARG A 75 -9.68 6.24 4.60
C ARG A 75 -9.39 7.23 3.47
N LEU A 76 -9.82 6.91 2.25
CA LEU A 76 -9.59 7.76 1.08
C LEU A 76 -10.27 9.14 1.13
N ARG A 77 -11.33 9.32 1.90
CA ARG A 77 -11.93 10.65 2.10
C ARG A 77 -10.98 11.56 2.88
N GLU A 78 -10.33 11.03 3.90
CA GLU A 78 -9.34 11.76 4.70
C GLU A 78 -8.10 12.07 3.87
N VAL A 79 -7.59 11.07 3.13
CA VAL A 79 -6.45 11.20 2.21
C VAL A 79 -6.73 12.32 1.19
N ARG A 80 -7.90 12.32 0.56
CA ARG A 80 -8.31 13.36 -0.41
C ARG A 80 -8.28 14.76 0.21
N SER A 81 -8.76 14.89 1.43
CA SER A 81 -8.74 16.17 2.16
C SER A 81 -7.32 16.66 2.42
N ASP A 82 -6.40 15.75 2.77
CA ASP A 82 -5.01 16.14 3.04
C ASP A 82 -4.25 16.49 1.76
N LEU A 83 -4.44 15.71 0.71
CA LEU A 83 -3.85 16.03 -0.60
C LEU A 83 -4.30 17.42 -1.09
N ALA A 84 -5.58 17.76 -0.94
CA ALA A 84 -6.12 19.07 -1.32
C ALA A 84 -5.51 20.24 -0.51
N LYS A 85 -4.92 19.97 0.67
CA LYS A 85 -4.18 20.95 1.48
C LYS A 85 -2.69 21.02 1.13
N GLY A 86 -2.24 20.31 0.09
CA GLY A 86 -0.82 20.23 -0.28
C GLY A 86 0.01 19.27 0.56
N ILE A 87 -0.62 18.43 1.40
CA ILE A 87 0.07 17.47 2.26
C ILE A 87 0.44 16.23 1.45
N ASP A 88 1.72 15.88 1.42
CA ASP A 88 2.21 14.64 0.82
C ASP A 88 1.80 13.44 1.66
N VAL A 89 1.18 12.44 1.03
CA VAL A 89 0.58 11.28 1.68
C VAL A 89 1.24 9.99 1.24
N LEU A 90 1.54 9.14 2.21
CA LEU A 90 2.02 7.78 2.05
C LEU A 90 0.96 6.80 2.55
N LEU A 91 0.49 5.90 1.69
CA LEU A 91 -0.39 4.80 2.07
C LEU A 91 0.42 3.50 2.25
N ASP A 92 0.13 2.74 3.29
CA ASP A 92 0.56 1.35 3.44
C ASP A 92 -0.55 0.44 2.90
N GLY A 93 -0.28 -0.24 1.80
CA GLY A 93 -1.24 -1.06 1.09
C GLY A 93 -2.41 -0.28 0.48
N TYR A 94 -2.96 -0.81 -0.58
CA TYR A 94 -4.10 -0.24 -1.27
C TYR A 94 -4.96 -1.37 -1.87
N PHE A 95 -5.92 -1.03 -2.70
CA PHE A 95 -6.83 -2.03 -3.28
C PHE A 95 -6.15 -3.22 -4.01
N PRO A 96 -4.94 -3.10 -4.61
CA PRO A 96 -4.23 -4.28 -5.13
C PRO A 96 -3.88 -5.28 -4.03
N THR A 97 -3.40 -4.81 -2.87
CA THR A 97 -3.17 -5.64 -1.67
C THR A 97 -4.47 -6.29 -1.19
N ASP A 98 -5.55 -5.51 -1.03
CA ASP A 98 -6.83 -6.00 -0.54
C ASP A 98 -7.40 -7.12 -1.42
N LEU A 99 -7.42 -6.89 -2.75
CA LEU A 99 -7.87 -7.88 -3.73
C LEU A 99 -6.98 -9.13 -3.74
N SER A 100 -5.67 -8.98 -3.52
CA SER A 100 -4.75 -10.12 -3.51
C SER A 100 -4.98 -11.02 -2.30
N PHE A 101 -5.26 -10.46 -1.14
CA PHE A 101 -5.64 -11.24 0.04
C PHE A 101 -7.03 -11.90 -0.11
N ALA A 102 -8.01 -11.18 -0.67
CA ALA A 102 -9.34 -11.76 -0.94
C ALA A 102 -9.25 -12.92 -1.95
N TYR A 103 -8.42 -12.76 -3.00
CA TYR A 103 -8.13 -13.83 -3.95
C TYR A 103 -7.52 -15.05 -3.26
N ALA A 104 -6.45 -14.87 -2.48
CA ALA A 104 -5.79 -15.97 -1.79
C ALA A 104 -6.75 -16.71 -0.83
N ARG A 105 -7.59 -15.99 -0.10
CA ARG A 105 -8.64 -16.59 0.75
C ARG A 105 -9.67 -17.36 -0.06
N SER A 106 -10.05 -16.85 -1.24
CA SER A 106 -10.99 -17.57 -2.12
C SER A 106 -10.43 -18.89 -2.63
N GLN A 107 -9.13 -18.92 -2.96
CA GLN A 107 -8.45 -20.16 -3.38
C GLN A 107 -8.39 -21.23 -2.28
N GLN A 108 -8.59 -20.84 -1.03
CA GLN A 108 -8.61 -21.73 0.14
C GLN A 108 -10.01 -22.01 0.65
N GLY A 109 -11.06 -21.51 -0.01
CA GLY A 109 -12.44 -21.65 0.44
C GLY A 109 -12.78 -20.85 1.71
N LYS A 110 -11.91 -19.92 2.14
CA LYS A 110 -12.10 -19.08 3.33
C LYS A 110 -12.92 -17.81 3.05
N SER A 111 -13.03 -17.41 1.79
CA SER A 111 -13.80 -16.27 1.33
C SER A 111 -14.46 -16.61 0.00
N SER A 112 -15.67 -16.08 -0.24
CA SER A 112 -16.41 -16.28 -1.48
C SER A 112 -16.67 -14.97 -2.24
N CYS A 113 -16.14 -13.83 -1.76
CA CYS A 113 -16.53 -12.52 -2.27
C CYS A 113 -15.48 -11.87 -3.20
N TYR A 114 -14.45 -12.59 -3.65
CA TYR A 114 -13.39 -11.99 -4.47
C TYR A 114 -13.95 -11.29 -5.73
N ILE A 115 -14.82 -11.94 -6.48
CA ILE A 115 -15.42 -11.37 -7.70
C ILE A 115 -16.28 -10.15 -7.37
N ASP A 116 -17.14 -10.27 -6.36
CA ASP A 116 -18.00 -9.16 -5.91
C ASP A 116 -17.16 -7.97 -5.42
N LEU A 117 -16.04 -8.26 -4.76
CA LEU A 117 -15.12 -7.24 -4.28
C LEU A 117 -14.40 -6.54 -5.44
N LEU A 118 -13.95 -7.30 -6.44
CA LEU A 118 -13.37 -6.77 -7.67
C LEU A 118 -14.36 -5.83 -8.38
N GLU A 119 -15.62 -6.25 -8.53
CA GLU A 119 -16.66 -5.41 -9.12
C GLU A 119 -16.89 -4.12 -8.31
N LYS A 120 -16.91 -4.22 -6.97
CA LYS A 120 -17.04 -3.04 -6.10
C LYS A 120 -15.87 -2.06 -6.28
N TYR A 121 -14.64 -2.53 -6.38
CA TYR A 121 -13.48 -1.67 -6.65
C TYR A 121 -13.55 -1.04 -8.05
N LEU A 122 -13.94 -1.79 -9.07
CA LEU A 122 -14.17 -1.24 -10.43
C LEU A 122 -15.27 -0.17 -10.44
N GLN A 123 -16.37 -0.39 -9.74
CA GLN A 123 -17.43 0.61 -9.58
C GLN A 123 -16.94 1.84 -8.81
N ALA A 124 -16.17 1.65 -7.75
CA ALA A 124 -15.59 2.75 -6.98
C ALA A 124 -14.62 3.59 -7.84
N THR A 125 -13.82 2.95 -8.70
CA THR A 125 -12.96 3.63 -9.68
C THR A 125 -13.80 4.49 -10.63
N ARG A 126 -14.82 3.91 -11.26
CA ARG A 126 -15.71 4.63 -12.21
C ARG A 126 -16.43 5.82 -11.55
N LYS A 127 -16.73 5.74 -10.26
CA LYS A 127 -17.36 6.81 -9.48
C LYS A 127 -16.36 7.84 -8.93
N GLY A 128 -15.06 7.71 -9.21
CA GLY A 128 -14.01 8.57 -8.70
C GLY A 128 -13.83 8.48 -7.16
N LEU A 129 -14.27 7.38 -6.55
CA LEU A 129 -14.10 7.16 -5.10
C LEU A 129 -12.68 6.71 -4.78
N LEU A 130 -12.04 5.95 -5.66
CA LEU A 130 -10.62 5.63 -5.55
C LEU A 130 -9.77 6.82 -6.02
N LEU A 131 -8.64 6.99 -5.35
CA LEU A 131 -7.63 7.97 -5.74
C LEU A 131 -6.62 7.30 -6.67
N LYS A 132 -6.20 8.01 -7.71
CA LYS A 132 -5.10 7.59 -8.56
C LYS A 132 -3.79 8.01 -7.88
N PRO A 133 -2.91 7.08 -7.49
CA PRO A 133 -1.61 7.43 -6.93
C PRO A 133 -0.71 8.11 -7.96
N ASP A 134 0.22 8.93 -7.49
CA ASP A 134 1.28 9.49 -8.32
C ASP A 134 2.41 8.48 -8.53
N LEU A 135 2.57 7.51 -7.59
CA LEU A 135 3.57 6.46 -7.65
C LEU A 135 3.15 5.25 -6.80
N TYR A 136 3.29 4.05 -7.35
CA TYR A 136 3.38 2.81 -6.58
C TYR A 136 4.84 2.44 -6.35
N ILE A 137 5.17 2.05 -5.12
CA ILE A 137 6.47 1.47 -4.77
C ILE A 137 6.22 0.06 -4.24
N TYR A 138 6.60 -0.93 -5.01
CA TYR A 138 6.50 -2.33 -4.64
C TYR A 138 7.78 -2.79 -3.96
N LEU A 139 7.71 -3.09 -2.66
CA LEU A 139 8.81 -3.67 -1.89
C LEU A 139 8.81 -5.18 -2.09
N ASP A 140 9.64 -5.63 -3.02
CA ASP A 140 9.66 -7.01 -3.49
C ASP A 140 10.42 -7.93 -2.52
N ILE A 141 9.69 -8.88 -1.96
CA ILE A 141 10.20 -10.07 -1.25
C ILE A 141 9.35 -11.27 -1.65
N ASN A 142 9.92 -12.46 -1.60
CA ASN A 142 9.16 -13.68 -1.81
C ASN A 142 8.44 -14.14 -0.53
N ALA A 143 7.52 -15.11 -0.70
CA ALA A 143 6.73 -15.67 0.39
C ALA A 143 7.59 -16.25 1.53
N ASP A 144 8.74 -16.89 1.22
CA ASP A 144 9.60 -17.49 2.24
C ASP A 144 10.24 -16.43 3.16
N VAL A 145 10.74 -15.36 2.56
CA VAL A 145 11.28 -14.21 3.32
C VAL A 145 10.18 -13.56 4.15
N SER A 146 8.97 -13.43 3.59
CA SER A 146 7.81 -12.91 4.31
C SER A 146 7.49 -13.75 5.55
N VAL A 147 7.38 -15.08 5.41
CA VAL A 147 7.13 -16.01 6.53
C VAL A 147 8.20 -15.87 7.61
N SER A 148 9.48 -15.96 7.23
CA SER A 148 10.59 -15.85 8.18
C SER A 148 10.52 -14.57 9.00
N ARG A 149 10.39 -13.42 8.33
CA ARG A 149 10.32 -12.12 9.01
C ARG A 149 9.10 -11.94 9.90
N GLN A 150 7.96 -12.57 9.55
CA GLN A 150 6.76 -12.51 10.38
C GLN A 150 6.83 -13.44 11.59
N GLN A 151 7.51 -14.57 11.50
CA GLN A 151 7.76 -15.44 12.65
C GLN A 151 8.53 -14.75 13.76
N GLU A 152 9.47 -13.87 13.40
CA GLU A 152 10.27 -13.07 14.33
C GLU A 152 9.49 -11.92 15.00
N ARG A 153 8.32 -11.55 14.47
CA ARG A 153 7.51 -10.45 15.01
C ARG A 153 6.69 -10.87 16.23
N HIS A 154 6.64 -10.02 17.25
CA HIS A 154 5.84 -10.21 18.45
C HIS A 154 4.35 -9.79 18.33
N ALA A 155 3.79 -9.75 17.14
CA ALA A 155 2.40 -9.36 16.88
C ALA A 155 1.61 -10.52 16.25
N PRO A 156 1.22 -11.56 17.02
CA PRO A 156 0.62 -12.79 16.50
C PRO A 156 -0.70 -12.56 15.75
N HIS A 157 -1.48 -11.56 16.14
CA HIS A 157 -2.78 -11.24 15.54
C HIS A 157 -2.67 -10.60 14.13
N LEU A 158 -1.48 -10.18 13.72
CA LEU A 158 -1.22 -9.63 12.39
C LEU A 158 -0.49 -10.61 11.46
N LYS A 159 -0.23 -11.84 11.93
CA LYS A 159 0.60 -12.78 11.17
C LYS A 159 -0.19 -13.40 10.03
N THR A 160 0.41 -13.37 8.84
CA THR A 160 0.09 -14.26 7.72
C THR A 160 1.32 -15.11 7.49
N ILE A 161 1.29 -16.34 8.02
CA ILE A 161 2.43 -17.27 7.99
C ILE A 161 2.17 -18.50 7.13
N ASP A 162 0.96 -18.67 6.64
CA ASP A 162 0.68 -19.72 5.66
C ASP A 162 1.36 -19.38 4.33
N ARG A 163 2.39 -20.18 4.02
CA ARG A 163 3.20 -20.02 2.80
C ARG A 163 2.36 -20.06 1.52
N LYS A 164 1.32 -20.90 1.50
CA LYS A 164 0.42 -21.01 0.35
C LYS A 164 -0.36 -19.71 0.16
N THR A 165 -0.93 -19.18 1.23
CA THR A 165 -1.62 -17.88 1.21
C THR A 165 -0.70 -16.79 0.67
N LEU A 166 0.51 -16.67 1.22
CA LEU A 166 1.46 -15.64 0.79
C LEU A 166 1.92 -15.81 -0.67
N GLY A 167 2.10 -17.05 -1.12
CA GLY A 167 2.42 -17.32 -2.53
C GLY A 167 1.27 -16.96 -3.48
N ASP A 168 0.02 -17.16 -3.07
CA ASP A 168 -1.15 -16.75 -3.83
C ASP A 168 -1.28 -15.22 -3.86
N VAL A 169 -1.06 -14.55 -2.72
CA VAL A 169 -1.03 -13.08 -2.62
C VAL A 169 0.07 -12.50 -3.50
N GLU A 170 1.29 -13.03 -3.44
CA GLU A 170 2.43 -12.57 -4.24
C GLU A 170 2.11 -12.61 -5.74
N ARG A 171 1.64 -13.76 -6.23
CA ARG A 171 1.31 -13.93 -7.66
C ARG A 171 0.21 -12.99 -8.11
N HIS A 172 -0.86 -12.89 -7.31
CA HIS A 172 -1.99 -12.03 -7.65
C HIS A 172 -1.61 -10.55 -7.60
N MET A 173 -0.80 -10.14 -6.62
CA MET A 173 -0.33 -8.76 -6.51
C MET A 173 0.53 -8.35 -7.71
N ARG A 174 1.45 -9.23 -8.16
CA ARG A 174 2.23 -8.99 -9.39
C ARG A 174 1.32 -8.84 -10.61
N PHE A 175 0.32 -9.74 -10.75
CA PHE A 175 -0.68 -9.63 -11.81
C PHE A 175 -1.46 -8.31 -11.77
N MET A 176 -1.89 -7.87 -10.58
CA MET A 176 -2.57 -6.58 -10.43
C MET A 176 -1.67 -5.41 -10.84
N HIS A 177 -0.41 -5.44 -10.48
CA HIS A 177 0.54 -4.40 -10.88
C HIS A 177 0.79 -4.36 -12.38
N GLU A 178 0.90 -5.50 -13.05
CA GLU A 178 1.00 -5.57 -14.52
C GLU A 178 -0.20 -4.91 -15.22
N ILE A 179 -1.42 -5.07 -14.68
CA ILE A 179 -2.62 -4.43 -15.22
C ILE A 179 -2.58 -2.90 -15.05
N PHE A 180 -2.09 -2.42 -13.91
CA PHE A 180 -2.11 -1.00 -13.56
C PHE A 180 -0.84 -0.23 -13.94
N GLU A 181 0.23 -0.90 -14.34
CA GLU A 181 1.51 -0.28 -14.73
C GLU A 181 1.35 0.77 -15.84
N ASN A 182 0.41 0.54 -16.76
CA ASN A 182 0.15 1.49 -17.87
C ASN A 182 -0.54 2.78 -17.40
N ASP A 183 -1.21 2.75 -16.25
CA ASP A 183 -1.99 3.88 -15.76
C ASP A 183 -1.28 4.71 -14.68
N VAL A 184 -0.42 4.08 -13.88
CA VAL A 184 0.29 4.70 -12.75
C VAL A 184 1.74 4.21 -12.74
N PRO A 185 2.73 5.11 -12.59
CA PRO A 185 4.11 4.69 -12.43
C PRO A 185 4.28 3.70 -11.28
N LEU A 186 4.96 2.59 -11.57
CA LEU A 186 5.33 1.55 -10.60
C LEU A 186 6.85 1.43 -10.54
N VAL A 187 7.39 1.37 -9.34
CA VAL A 187 8.81 1.11 -9.09
C VAL A 187 8.93 -0.08 -8.14
N THR A 188 9.68 -1.08 -8.57
CA THR A 188 10.02 -2.23 -7.72
C THR A 188 11.35 -1.96 -7.01
N VAL A 189 11.36 -2.18 -5.71
CA VAL A 189 12.52 -2.04 -4.83
C VAL A 189 12.77 -3.37 -4.13
N ASP A 190 14.01 -3.85 -4.15
CA ASP A 190 14.40 -5.09 -3.46
C ASP A 190 14.25 -4.92 -1.94
N GLY A 191 13.18 -5.50 -1.39
CA GLY A 191 12.85 -5.47 0.03
C GLY A 191 13.67 -6.45 0.87
N THR A 192 14.58 -7.23 0.28
CA THR A 192 15.45 -8.16 1.02
C THR A 192 16.62 -7.45 1.70
N ARG A 193 16.99 -6.27 1.20
CA ARG A 193 18.11 -5.46 1.68
C ARG A 193 17.83 -4.82 3.05
N SER A 194 18.82 -4.15 3.61
CA SER A 194 18.69 -3.44 4.88
C SER A 194 17.64 -2.31 4.79
N SER A 195 16.96 -2.01 5.89
CA SER A 195 15.95 -0.95 5.93
C SER A 195 16.49 0.41 5.49
N GLY A 196 17.78 0.70 5.74
CA GLY A 196 18.43 1.94 5.31
C GLY A 196 18.58 2.03 3.80
N GLU A 197 19.03 0.95 3.14
CA GLU A 197 19.19 0.89 1.68
C GLU A 197 17.82 0.98 0.98
N VAL A 198 16.84 0.21 1.44
CA VAL A 198 15.46 0.26 0.92
C VAL A 198 14.91 1.68 1.02
N PHE A 199 15.09 2.35 2.16
CA PHE A 199 14.65 3.73 2.34
C PHE A 199 15.36 4.69 1.38
N GLN A 200 16.68 4.55 1.18
CA GLN A 200 17.42 5.42 0.24
C GLN A 200 16.85 5.32 -1.17
N ASP A 201 16.55 4.11 -1.64
CA ASP A 201 15.95 3.90 -2.96
C ASP A 201 14.55 4.52 -3.04
N VAL A 202 13.70 4.28 -2.04
CA VAL A 202 12.36 4.88 -1.97
C VAL A 202 12.45 6.40 -1.99
N ALA A 203 13.30 6.99 -1.15
CA ALA A 203 13.50 8.44 -1.09
C ALA A 203 14.00 9.02 -2.42
N GLN A 204 14.86 8.28 -3.14
CA GLN A 204 15.31 8.69 -4.47
C GLN A 204 14.17 8.71 -5.49
N GLN A 205 13.30 7.70 -5.49
CA GLN A 205 12.16 7.66 -6.40
C GLN A 205 11.16 8.78 -6.12
N VAL A 206 10.86 9.03 -4.86
CA VAL A 206 9.98 10.13 -4.44
C VAL A 206 10.56 11.49 -4.83
N LYS A 207 11.87 11.71 -4.67
CA LYS A 207 12.53 12.93 -5.13
C LYS A 207 12.44 13.12 -6.65
N LYS A 208 12.57 12.04 -7.43
CA LYS A 208 12.40 12.09 -8.89
C LYS A 208 10.97 12.47 -9.27
N LEU A 209 9.98 11.93 -8.55
CA LEU A 209 8.57 12.25 -8.75
C LEU A 209 8.30 13.74 -8.47
N ALA A 210 8.75 14.26 -7.33
CA ALA A 210 8.56 15.65 -6.95
C ALA A 210 9.15 16.66 -7.96
N ARG A 211 10.21 16.28 -8.69
CA ARG A 211 10.83 17.11 -9.73
C ARG A 211 10.11 17.05 -11.08
N ARG A 212 9.30 16.02 -11.33
CA ARG A 212 8.58 15.79 -12.59
C ARG A 212 7.17 16.38 -12.60
N SER A 213 6.66 16.78 -11.45
CA SER A 213 5.37 17.45 -11.32
C SER A 213 5.58 18.95 -11.50
N PRO A 214 5.52 19.50 -12.75
CA PRO A 214 5.42 20.93 -12.97
C PRO A 214 4.04 21.35 -12.46
N GLY A 215 3.99 22.50 -11.78
CA GLY A 215 2.74 23.13 -11.39
C GLY A 215 1.87 23.46 -12.61
#